data_5619dc51b876c4928c6cd708463e4c54
#
_entry.id   5619dc51b876c4928c6cd708463e4c54
#
_cell.length_a   1.000
_cell.length_b   1.000
_cell.length_c   1.000
_cell.angle_alpha   90.00
_cell.angle_beta   90.00
_cell.angle_gamma   90.00
#
_symmetry.space_group_name_H-M   'P 1'
#
loop_
_entity.id
_entity.type
_entity.pdbx_description
1 polymer ?
#
loop_
_entity_poly.entity_id
_entity_poly.type
_entity_poly.pdbx_seq_one_letter_code
_entity_poly.pdbx_strand_id
1 'polypeptide(L)'
;MDQDIEIINAKTRNEKIKNFFINNSKKLISIITIIIILLLGYFLYKHFEENKKINLANSYNLAVNKFNLENKSQVKSELINIIKEKDETYSPLAFYFLLDYELITSKDEINEYFDIIINEINLEKEIKYLVIFKKALHNSDFQSEDKLLKILNPIINSNSVWKSHALYLMAEYFFSKGEKQKSLEFYNQIISLEKSNPNIKLEAEKRILRDLSE
;
A
#
# COMPACT_ATOMS: atom_id res chain seq x y z
N MET A 1 28.47 -52.40 32.87
CA MET A 1 29.10 -52.41 31.55
C MET A 1 28.54 -51.35 30.62
N ASP A 2 27.24 -51.13 30.55
CA ASP A 2 26.66 -50.05 29.71
C ASP A 2 26.90 -48.63 30.23
N GLN A 3 26.91 -48.43 31.54
CA GLN A 3 27.18 -47.10 32.16
C GLN A 3 28.62 -46.60 31.90
N ASP A 4 29.60 -47.51 31.90
CA ASP A 4 30.99 -47.14 31.65
C ASP A 4 31.22 -46.76 30.17
N ILE A 5 30.53 -47.41 29.24
CA ILE A 5 30.56 -47.10 27.80
C ILE A 5 29.90 -45.71 27.55
N GLU A 6 28.85 -45.40 28.24
CA GLU A 6 28.13 -44.13 28.12
C GLU A 6 28.99 -42.96 28.62
N ILE A 7 29.70 -43.16 29.74
CA ILE A 7 30.61 -42.15 30.31
C ILE A 7 31.83 -41.95 29.40
N ILE A 8 32.40 -43.00 28.82
CA ILE A 8 33.50 -42.91 27.88
C ILE A 8 33.07 -42.18 26.60
N ASN A 9 31.88 -42.48 26.05
CA ASN A 9 31.36 -41.83 24.87
C ASN A 9 31.08 -40.31 25.13
N ALA A 10 30.55 -39.95 26.31
CA ALA A 10 30.32 -38.57 26.70
C ALA A 10 31.63 -37.79 26.84
N LYS A 11 32.67 -38.39 27.44
CA LYS A 11 34.01 -37.80 27.61
C LYS A 11 34.69 -37.57 26.24
N THR A 12 34.65 -38.55 25.36
CA THR A 12 35.18 -38.47 24.00
C THR A 12 34.48 -37.41 23.15
N ARG A 13 33.16 -37.26 23.31
CA ARG A 13 32.36 -36.23 22.64
C ARG A 13 32.72 -34.83 23.12
N ASN A 14 32.88 -34.66 24.42
CA ASN A 14 33.26 -33.36 25.00
C ASN A 14 34.68 -32.96 24.59
N GLU A 15 35.63 -33.90 24.52
CA GLU A 15 36.97 -33.67 24.01
C GLU A 15 36.98 -33.26 22.52
N LYS A 16 36.20 -33.91 21.68
CA LYS A 16 36.04 -33.55 20.26
C LYS A 16 35.45 -32.13 20.11
N ILE A 17 34.44 -31.78 20.88
CA ILE A 17 33.87 -30.43 20.90
C ILE A 17 34.91 -29.38 21.33
N LYS A 18 35.62 -29.63 22.45
CA LYS A 18 36.69 -28.76 22.94
C LYS A 18 37.79 -28.54 21.88
N ASN A 19 38.27 -29.60 21.27
CA ASN A 19 39.29 -29.54 20.23
C ASN A 19 38.81 -28.80 18.98
N PHE A 20 37.55 -28.96 18.58
CA PHE A 20 36.93 -28.18 17.50
C PHE A 20 36.95 -26.66 17.77
N PHE A 21 36.55 -26.23 18.97
CA PHE A 21 36.59 -24.84 19.35
C PHE A 21 38.02 -24.27 19.43
N ILE A 22 38.96 -25.02 19.98
CA ILE A 22 40.38 -24.61 20.06
C ILE A 22 40.98 -24.47 18.66
N ASN A 23 40.79 -25.47 17.81
CA ASN A 23 41.41 -25.51 16.48
C ASN A 23 40.77 -24.50 15.50
N ASN A 24 39.50 -24.12 15.73
CA ASN A 24 38.77 -23.16 14.89
C ASN A 24 38.52 -21.82 15.56
N SER A 25 39.14 -21.53 16.73
CA SER A 25 38.89 -20.34 17.52
C SER A 25 38.99 -19.03 16.71
N LYS A 26 40.05 -18.87 15.90
CA LYS A 26 40.23 -17.67 15.04
C LYS A 26 39.13 -17.52 14.03
N LYS A 27 38.64 -18.61 13.39
CA LYS A 27 37.53 -18.59 12.43
C LYS A 27 36.22 -18.26 13.14
N LEU A 28 35.97 -18.84 14.30
CA LEU A 28 34.77 -18.59 15.10
C LEU A 28 34.72 -17.14 15.59
N ILE A 29 35.84 -16.60 16.08
CA ILE A 29 35.90 -15.18 16.47
C ILE A 29 35.65 -14.29 15.27
N SER A 30 36.23 -14.56 14.10
CA SER A 30 35.98 -13.78 12.89
C SER A 30 34.50 -13.79 12.48
N ILE A 31 33.83 -14.96 12.54
CA ILE A 31 32.39 -15.07 12.23
C ILE A 31 31.57 -14.26 13.23
N ILE A 32 31.86 -14.39 14.51
CA ILE A 32 31.13 -13.61 15.56
C ILE A 32 31.33 -12.11 15.34
N THR A 33 32.55 -11.67 15.03
CA THR A 33 32.83 -10.25 14.74
C THR A 33 32.02 -9.74 13.54
N ILE A 34 31.95 -10.52 12.47
CA ILE A 34 31.14 -10.18 11.29
C ILE A 34 29.65 -10.04 11.66
N ILE A 35 29.13 -10.99 12.44
CA ILE A 35 27.73 -10.95 12.89
C ILE A 35 27.46 -9.69 13.72
N ILE A 36 28.35 -9.32 14.64
CA ILE A 36 28.23 -8.11 15.46
C ILE A 36 28.22 -6.86 14.58
N ILE A 37 29.10 -6.77 13.58
CA ILE A 37 29.14 -5.63 12.65
C ILE A 37 27.84 -5.53 11.86
N LEU A 38 27.31 -6.66 11.37
CA LEU A 38 26.02 -6.68 10.66
C LEU A 38 24.85 -6.26 11.56
N LEU A 39 24.81 -6.71 12.80
CA LEU A 39 23.80 -6.30 13.77
C LEU A 39 23.88 -4.79 14.08
N LEU A 40 25.09 -4.27 14.33
CA LEU A 40 25.27 -2.83 14.55
C LEU A 40 24.83 -2.01 13.33
N GLY A 41 25.19 -2.43 12.12
CA GLY A 41 24.75 -1.80 10.87
C GLY A 41 23.23 -1.81 10.73
N TYR A 42 22.58 -2.93 11.04
CA TYR A 42 21.13 -3.06 11.03
C TYR A 42 20.43 -2.11 12.03
N PHE A 43 20.94 -2.03 13.27
CA PHE A 43 20.37 -1.14 14.28
C PHE A 43 20.57 0.35 13.93
N LEU A 44 21.72 0.73 13.39
CA LEU A 44 21.96 2.09 12.93
C LEU A 44 21.03 2.46 11.77
N TYR A 45 20.87 1.55 10.78
CA TYR A 45 19.95 1.75 9.67
C TYR A 45 18.52 1.94 10.16
N LYS A 46 18.04 1.05 11.05
CA LYS A 46 16.68 1.13 11.61
C LYS A 46 16.45 2.42 12.41
N HIS A 47 17.41 2.85 13.20
CA HIS A 47 17.33 4.10 13.93
C HIS A 47 17.26 5.32 13.00
N PHE A 48 18.02 5.31 11.91
CA PHE A 48 17.97 6.38 10.92
C PHE A 48 16.61 6.43 10.21
N GLU A 49 16.06 5.28 9.82
CA GLU A 49 14.74 5.17 9.19
C GLU A 49 13.61 5.67 10.14
N GLU A 50 13.68 5.30 11.41
CA GLU A 50 12.73 5.74 12.43
C GLU A 50 12.78 7.27 12.64
N ASN A 51 13.97 7.84 12.75
CA ASN A 51 14.14 9.29 12.84
C ASN A 51 13.62 10.03 11.60
N LYS A 52 13.84 9.48 10.41
CA LYS A 52 13.28 10.03 9.16
C LYS A 52 11.75 10.04 9.22
N LYS A 53 11.13 8.96 9.67
CA LYS A 53 9.67 8.85 9.80
C LYS A 53 9.09 9.83 10.83
N ILE A 54 9.77 10.01 11.97
CA ILE A 54 9.41 11.01 12.99
C ILE A 54 9.49 12.44 12.41
N ASN A 55 10.53 12.75 11.67
CA ASN A 55 10.68 14.07 11.05
C ASN A 55 9.58 14.34 10.00
N LEU A 56 9.23 13.35 9.19
CA LEU A 56 8.11 13.46 8.25
C LEU A 56 6.77 13.65 8.96
N ALA A 57 6.53 12.90 10.06
CA ALA A 57 5.36 13.08 10.90
C ALA A 57 5.24 14.51 11.44
N ASN A 58 6.34 15.04 11.96
CA ASN A 58 6.39 16.41 12.49
C ASN A 58 6.16 17.43 11.38
N SER A 59 6.78 17.26 10.21
CA SER A 59 6.61 18.15 9.06
C SER A 59 5.17 18.17 8.57
N TYR A 60 4.54 16.98 8.44
CA TYR A 60 3.13 16.85 8.08
C TYR A 60 2.22 17.54 9.10
N ASN A 61 2.38 17.24 10.38
CA ASN A 61 1.57 17.82 11.45
C ASN A 61 1.73 19.35 11.53
N LEU A 62 2.94 19.85 11.35
CA LEU A 62 3.18 21.31 11.31
C LEU A 62 2.50 21.97 10.11
N ALA A 63 2.59 21.38 8.91
CA ALA A 63 1.95 21.90 7.72
C ALA A 63 0.42 21.94 7.88
N VAL A 64 -0.18 20.84 8.34
CA VAL A 64 -1.63 20.71 8.52
C VAL A 64 -2.15 21.64 9.61
N ASN A 65 -1.49 21.69 10.78
CA ASN A 65 -1.93 22.53 11.90
C ASN A 65 -1.76 24.03 11.63
N LYS A 66 -0.84 24.43 10.77
CA LYS A 66 -0.63 25.83 10.38
C LYS A 66 -1.52 26.26 9.22
N PHE A 67 -2.19 25.30 8.56
CA PHE A 67 -2.98 25.59 7.38
C PHE A 67 -4.07 26.64 7.65
N ASN A 68 -4.05 27.69 6.87
CA ASN A 68 -5.11 28.70 6.77
C ASN A 68 -5.17 29.27 5.36
N LEU A 69 -6.13 30.16 5.09
CA LEU A 69 -6.32 30.73 3.76
C LEU A 69 -5.18 31.61 3.27
N GLU A 70 -4.38 32.18 4.17
CA GLU A 70 -3.30 33.12 3.85
C GLU A 70 -1.99 32.38 3.47
N ASN A 71 -1.79 31.14 3.99
CA ASN A 71 -0.55 30.39 3.78
C ASN A 71 -0.69 29.18 2.84
N LYS A 72 -1.75 29.12 2.05
CA LYS A 72 -2.04 28.00 1.11
C LYS A 72 -0.83 27.58 0.26
N SER A 73 -0.13 28.54 -0.34
CA SER A 73 1.00 28.25 -1.22
C SER A 73 2.18 27.63 -0.48
N GLN A 74 2.46 28.08 0.73
CA GLN A 74 3.52 27.52 1.56
C GLN A 74 3.19 26.09 1.96
N VAL A 75 1.98 25.85 2.50
CA VAL A 75 1.53 24.53 2.92
C VAL A 75 1.46 23.57 1.75
N LYS A 76 0.98 24.02 0.56
CA LYS A 76 1.04 23.21 -0.67
C LYS A 76 2.47 22.73 -0.95
N SER A 77 3.45 23.64 -0.91
CA SER A 77 4.85 23.31 -1.19
C SER A 77 5.43 22.33 -0.17
N GLU A 78 5.14 22.51 1.13
CA GLU A 78 5.57 21.61 2.21
C GLU A 78 5.00 20.20 2.03
N LEU A 79 3.70 20.09 1.72
CA LEU A 79 3.03 18.80 1.50
C LEU A 79 3.52 18.10 0.23
N ILE A 80 3.80 18.84 -0.85
CA ILE A 80 4.41 18.26 -2.06
C ILE A 80 5.80 17.68 -1.76
N ASN A 81 6.60 18.34 -0.93
CA ASN A 81 7.89 17.80 -0.51
C ASN A 81 7.73 16.49 0.28
N ILE A 82 6.70 16.38 1.15
CA ILE A 82 6.40 15.14 1.86
C ILE A 82 5.99 14.02 0.90
N ILE A 83 5.22 14.32 -0.16
CA ILE A 83 4.88 13.31 -1.19
C ILE A 83 6.15 12.77 -1.87
N LYS A 84 7.12 13.65 -2.18
CA LYS A 84 8.39 13.28 -2.83
C LYS A 84 9.31 12.41 -1.97
N GLU A 85 9.12 12.40 -0.65
CA GLU A 85 9.84 11.49 0.27
C GLU A 85 9.40 10.02 0.15
N LYS A 86 8.28 9.76 -0.53
CA LYS A 86 7.75 8.43 -0.85
C LYS A 86 7.52 7.55 0.39
N ASP A 87 7.18 8.17 1.49
CA ASP A 87 6.82 7.47 2.74
C ASP A 87 5.44 6.80 2.60
N GLU A 88 5.33 5.56 3.06
CA GLU A 88 4.11 4.76 2.94
C GLU A 88 2.89 5.33 3.69
N THR A 89 3.13 6.18 4.70
CA THR A 89 2.09 6.80 5.54
C THR A 89 1.87 8.26 5.17
N TYR A 90 2.94 9.06 5.21
CA TYR A 90 2.81 10.51 5.12
C TYR A 90 2.67 11.04 3.70
N SER A 91 3.18 10.34 2.68
CA SER A 91 3.00 10.77 1.29
C SER A 91 1.54 10.65 0.83
N PRO A 92 0.81 9.54 1.07
CA PRO A 92 -0.64 9.49 0.80
C PRO A 92 -1.44 10.50 1.62
N LEU A 93 -1.13 10.69 2.90
CA LEU A 93 -1.81 11.67 3.76
C LEU A 93 -1.65 13.10 3.24
N ALA A 94 -0.42 13.48 2.85
CA ALA A 94 -0.13 14.79 2.28
C ALA A 94 -0.89 15.01 0.96
N PHE A 95 -0.94 13.99 0.10
CA PHE A 95 -1.67 14.06 -1.16
C PHE A 95 -3.17 14.24 -0.94
N TYR A 96 -3.78 13.44 -0.05
CA TYR A 96 -5.21 13.58 0.22
C TYR A 96 -5.55 14.92 0.87
N PHE A 97 -4.68 15.44 1.74
CA PHE A 97 -4.87 16.81 2.25
C PHE A 97 -4.87 17.85 1.13
N LEU A 98 -3.95 17.74 0.16
CA LEU A 98 -3.92 18.63 -1.00
C LEU A 98 -5.21 18.56 -1.83
N LEU A 99 -5.81 17.37 -1.96
CA LEU A 99 -7.09 17.17 -2.66
C LEU A 99 -8.26 17.72 -1.86
N ASP A 100 -8.37 17.37 -0.59
CA ASP A 100 -9.52 17.69 0.27
C ASP A 100 -9.66 19.22 0.48
N TYR A 101 -8.55 19.94 0.48
CA TYR A 101 -8.53 21.41 0.61
C TYR A 101 -8.35 22.15 -0.73
N GLU A 102 -8.46 21.44 -1.86
CA GLU A 102 -8.36 22.00 -3.21
C GLU A 102 -7.05 22.81 -3.44
N LEU A 103 -5.95 22.39 -2.81
CA LEU A 103 -4.64 23.02 -2.99
C LEU A 103 -4.00 22.65 -4.32
N ILE A 104 -4.45 21.56 -4.93
CA ILE A 104 -4.14 21.14 -6.29
C ILE A 104 -5.45 20.94 -7.05
N THR A 105 -5.52 21.46 -8.27
CA THR A 105 -6.74 21.40 -9.11
C THR A 105 -6.45 20.91 -10.52
N SER A 106 -5.17 20.87 -10.92
CA SER A 106 -4.76 20.35 -12.21
C SER A 106 -4.96 18.84 -12.26
N LYS A 107 -5.75 18.36 -13.22
CA LYS A 107 -6.00 16.92 -13.41
C LYS A 107 -4.70 16.14 -13.68
N ASP A 108 -3.76 16.75 -14.39
CA ASP A 108 -2.48 16.12 -14.71
C ASP A 108 -1.60 16.03 -13.45
N GLU A 109 -1.50 17.10 -12.65
CA GLU A 109 -0.77 17.12 -11.39
C GLU A 109 -1.35 16.09 -10.39
N ILE A 110 -2.67 16.00 -10.28
CA ILE A 110 -3.36 15.02 -9.43
C ILE A 110 -3.05 13.59 -9.89
N ASN A 111 -3.11 13.33 -11.20
CA ASN A 111 -2.80 12.01 -11.74
C ASN A 111 -1.32 11.64 -11.55
N GLU A 112 -0.40 12.58 -11.65
CA GLU A 112 1.03 12.36 -11.36
C GLU A 112 1.24 11.92 -9.91
N TYR A 113 0.61 12.58 -8.92
CA TYR A 113 0.72 12.16 -7.52
C TYR A 113 0.06 10.81 -7.25
N PHE A 114 -1.07 10.50 -7.89
CA PHE A 114 -1.62 9.15 -7.84
C PHE A 114 -0.60 8.11 -8.35
N ASP A 115 0.08 8.42 -9.46
CA ASP A 115 1.07 7.51 -10.06
C ASP A 115 2.30 7.31 -9.16
N ILE A 116 2.80 8.37 -8.52
CA ILE A 116 3.87 8.28 -7.52
C ILE A 116 3.44 7.32 -6.38
N ILE A 117 2.25 7.55 -5.81
CA ILE A 117 1.77 6.74 -4.67
C ILE A 117 1.55 5.28 -5.07
N ILE A 118 1.00 5.02 -6.25
CA ILE A 118 0.69 3.67 -6.71
C ILE A 118 1.95 2.90 -7.11
N ASN A 119 2.91 3.56 -7.78
CA ASN A 119 4.01 2.88 -8.45
C ASN A 119 5.35 2.97 -7.71
N GLU A 120 5.54 3.99 -6.88
CA GLU A 120 6.83 4.28 -6.27
C GLU A 120 6.85 4.09 -4.75
N ILE A 121 5.67 3.90 -4.13
CA ILE A 121 5.54 3.63 -2.68
C ILE A 121 5.18 2.17 -2.47
N ASN A 122 5.83 1.54 -1.51
CA ASN A 122 5.56 0.15 -1.13
C ASN A 122 4.35 0.05 -0.19
N LEU A 123 3.15 0.31 -0.74
CA LEU A 123 1.91 0.19 0.01
C LEU A 123 1.49 -1.26 0.21
N GLU A 124 0.84 -1.54 1.33
CA GLU A 124 0.10 -2.77 1.53
C GLU A 124 -0.95 -2.93 0.41
N LYS A 125 -1.17 -4.17 -0.03
CA LYS A 125 -1.91 -4.48 -1.26
C LYS A 125 -3.33 -3.88 -1.30
N GLU A 126 -4.08 -4.00 -0.21
CA GLU A 126 -5.44 -3.47 -0.16
C GLU A 126 -5.47 -1.93 -0.10
N ILE A 127 -4.48 -1.32 0.54
CA ILE A 127 -4.29 0.14 0.53
C ILE A 127 -3.94 0.62 -0.88
N LYS A 128 -3.06 -0.08 -1.59
CA LYS A 128 -2.75 0.22 -3.00
C LYS A 128 -4.00 0.15 -3.89
N TYR A 129 -4.83 -0.87 -3.71
CA TYR A 129 -6.08 -0.99 -4.45
C TYR A 129 -7.09 0.12 -4.12
N LEU A 130 -7.16 0.56 -2.87
CA LEU A 130 -7.94 1.75 -2.50
C LEU A 130 -7.46 2.99 -3.26
N VAL A 131 -6.15 3.22 -3.34
CA VAL A 131 -5.60 4.37 -4.07
C VAL A 131 -5.90 4.29 -5.56
N ILE A 132 -5.77 3.10 -6.17
CA ILE A 132 -6.14 2.85 -7.57
C ILE A 132 -7.65 3.14 -7.78
N PHE A 133 -8.51 2.67 -6.88
CA PHE A 133 -9.94 2.94 -6.95
C PHE A 133 -10.24 4.45 -6.88
N LYS A 134 -9.60 5.16 -5.94
CA LYS A 134 -9.76 6.63 -5.83
C LYS A 134 -9.24 7.37 -7.06
N LYS A 135 -8.12 6.90 -7.68
CA LYS A 135 -7.66 7.41 -8.97
C LYS A 135 -8.71 7.23 -10.06
N ALA A 136 -9.31 6.05 -10.15
CA ALA A 136 -10.37 5.77 -11.14
C ALA A 136 -11.59 6.65 -10.90
N LEU A 137 -12.01 6.80 -9.65
CA LEU A 137 -13.14 7.67 -9.27
C LEU A 137 -12.87 9.13 -9.68
N HIS A 138 -11.69 9.67 -9.39
CA HIS A 138 -11.29 11.01 -9.82
C HIS A 138 -11.32 11.17 -11.35
N ASN A 139 -11.00 10.12 -12.09
CA ASN A 139 -10.91 10.13 -13.55
C ASN A 139 -12.25 9.80 -14.25
N SER A 140 -13.26 9.31 -13.55
CA SER A 140 -14.51 8.81 -14.16
C SER A 140 -15.29 9.85 -14.95
N ASP A 141 -15.21 11.12 -14.58
CA ASP A 141 -15.96 12.19 -15.22
C ASP A 141 -15.37 12.67 -16.55
N PHE A 142 -14.07 12.41 -16.79
CA PHE A 142 -13.38 13.01 -17.95
C PHE A 142 -12.51 12.04 -18.76
N GLN A 143 -12.32 10.81 -18.30
CA GLN A 143 -11.57 9.80 -19.06
C GLN A 143 -12.49 8.91 -19.90
N SER A 144 -11.90 8.30 -20.95
CA SER A 144 -12.58 7.30 -21.76
C SER A 144 -12.72 5.97 -21.03
N GLU A 145 -13.65 5.12 -21.51
CA GLU A 145 -13.86 3.74 -21.06
C GLU A 145 -12.55 2.96 -20.94
N ASP A 146 -11.76 2.92 -22.04
CA ASP A 146 -10.51 2.15 -22.09
C ASP A 146 -9.52 2.58 -21.03
N LYS A 147 -9.40 3.89 -20.79
CA LYS A 147 -8.51 4.42 -19.75
C LYS A 147 -8.99 4.08 -18.35
N LEU A 148 -10.28 4.19 -18.10
CA LEU A 148 -10.87 3.88 -16.81
C LEU A 148 -10.76 2.38 -16.50
N LEU A 149 -11.08 1.52 -17.48
CA LEU A 149 -10.86 0.08 -17.38
C LEU A 149 -9.39 -0.26 -17.11
N LYS A 150 -8.46 0.39 -17.80
CA LYS A 150 -7.02 0.17 -17.58
C LYS A 150 -6.60 0.50 -16.16
N ILE A 151 -7.13 1.59 -15.58
CA ILE A 151 -6.86 1.94 -14.18
C ILE A 151 -7.43 0.88 -13.23
N LEU A 152 -8.67 0.43 -13.46
CA LEU A 152 -9.38 -0.50 -12.56
C LEU A 152 -9.01 -1.98 -12.76
N ASN A 153 -8.40 -2.34 -13.87
CA ASN A 153 -8.08 -3.73 -14.23
C ASN A 153 -7.32 -4.51 -13.12
N PRO A 154 -6.33 -3.91 -12.42
CA PRO A 154 -5.67 -4.60 -11.31
C PRO A 154 -6.61 -5.00 -10.17
N ILE A 155 -7.69 -4.22 -9.94
CA ILE A 155 -8.67 -4.50 -8.89
C ILE A 155 -9.70 -5.51 -9.39
N ILE A 156 -10.24 -5.32 -10.59
CA ILE A 156 -11.29 -6.17 -11.20
C ILE A 156 -10.79 -7.62 -11.34
N ASN A 157 -9.53 -7.81 -11.69
CA ASN A 157 -8.91 -9.14 -11.86
C ASN A 157 -8.31 -9.71 -10.55
N SER A 158 -8.60 -9.12 -9.41
CA SER A 158 -8.10 -9.58 -8.11
C SER A 158 -9.22 -10.18 -7.24
N ASN A 159 -8.83 -10.68 -6.08
CA ASN A 159 -9.76 -11.06 -5.00
C ASN A 159 -9.83 -9.97 -3.90
N SER A 160 -9.57 -8.72 -4.26
CA SER A 160 -9.61 -7.58 -3.35
C SER A 160 -11.02 -7.30 -2.85
N VAL A 161 -11.12 -6.75 -1.64
CA VAL A 161 -12.36 -6.20 -1.08
C VAL A 161 -12.89 -5.01 -1.92
N TRP A 162 -12.03 -4.38 -2.73
CA TRP A 162 -12.37 -3.25 -3.60
C TRP A 162 -12.97 -3.68 -4.95
N LYS A 163 -12.98 -4.99 -5.28
CA LYS A 163 -13.47 -5.48 -6.57
C LYS A 163 -14.92 -5.07 -6.84
N SER A 164 -15.81 -5.26 -5.88
CA SER A 164 -17.22 -4.88 -6.04
C SER A 164 -17.41 -3.37 -6.24
N HIS A 165 -16.59 -2.54 -5.57
CA HIS A 165 -16.60 -1.08 -5.76
C HIS A 165 -16.10 -0.69 -7.15
N ALA A 166 -15.05 -1.34 -7.66
CA ALA A 166 -14.52 -1.09 -9.00
C ALA A 166 -15.54 -1.46 -10.09
N LEU A 167 -16.21 -2.60 -9.95
CA LEU A 167 -17.28 -3.02 -10.87
C LEU A 167 -18.47 -2.06 -10.80
N TYR A 168 -18.84 -1.59 -9.61
CA TYR A 168 -19.92 -0.63 -9.41
C TYR A 168 -19.61 0.72 -10.09
N LEU A 169 -18.37 1.21 -9.96
CA LEU A 169 -17.93 2.43 -10.64
C LEU A 169 -18.05 2.29 -12.17
N MET A 170 -17.66 1.14 -12.72
CA MET A 170 -17.83 0.89 -14.17
C MET A 170 -19.31 0.82 -14.57
N ALA A 171 -20.16 0.18 -13.77
CA ALA A 171 -21.60 0.13 -14.02
C ALA A 171 -22.21 1.53 -14.07
N GLU A 172 -21.90 2.39 -13.08
CA GLU A 172 -22.39 3.78 -13.05
C GLU A 172 -21.82 4.61 -14.21
N TYR A 173 -20.54 4.40 -14.57
CA TYR A 173 -19.94 5.05 -15.72
C TYR A 173 -20.73 4.76 -17.01
N PHE A 174 -21.01 3.47 -17.31
CA PHE A 174 -21.79 3.09 -18.49
C PHE A 174 -23.23 3.57 -18.42
N PHE A 175 -23.84 3.53 -17.24
CA PHE A 175 -25.19 4.08 -17.03
C PHE A 175 -25.22 5.57 -17.38
N SER A 176 -24.26 6.36 -16.91
CA SER A 176 -24.15 7.79 -17.21
C SER A 176 -23.96 8.11 -18.70
N LYS A 177 -23.39 7.18 -19.45
CA LYS A 177 -23.22 7.28 -20.93
C LYS A 177 -24.44 6.78 -21.70
N GLY A 178 -25.49 6.29 -21.04
CA GLY A 178 -26.66 5.70 -21.67
C GLY A 178 -26.46 4.28 -22.18
N GLU A 179 -25.29 3.65 -21.88
CA GLU A 179 -24.95 2.29 -22.30
C GLU A 179 -25.53 1.26 -21.31
N LYS A 180 -26.86 1.21 -21.23
CA LYS A 180 -27.61 0.42 -20.24
C LYS A 180 -27.22 -1.06 -20.23
N GLN A 181 -26.97 -1.67 -21.40
CA GLN A 181 -26.62 -3.08 -21.49
C GLN A 181 -25.26 -3.38 -20.82
N LYS A 182 -24.23 -2.55 -21.08
CA LYS A 182 -22.93 -2.69 -20.42
C LYS A 182 -23.04 -2.43 -18.91
N SER A 183 -23.81 -1.42 -18.52
CA SER A 183 -24.09 -1.15 -17.09
C SER A 183 -24.68 -2.38 -16.41
N LEU A 184 -25.70 -3.00 -17.01
CA LEU A 184 -26.34 -4.22 -16.50
C LEU A 184 -25.35 -5.38 -16.36
N GLU A 185 -24.44 -5.55 -17.32
CA GLU A 185 -23.42 -6.59 -17.26
C GLU A 185 -22.49 -6.43 -16.07
N PHE A 186 -22.05 -5.19 -15.76
CA PHE A 186 -21.21 -4.92 -14.59
C PHE A 186 -21.96 -5.10 -13.27
N TYR A 187 -23.24 -4.70 -13.17
CA TYR A 187 -24.05 -4.97 -11.98
C TYR A 187 -24.26 -6.47 -11.76
N ASN A 188 -24.52 -7.24 -12.82
CA ASN A 188 -24.65 -8.69 -12.71
C ASN A 188 -23.36 -9.37 -12.27
N GLN A 189 -22.19 -8.86 -12.68
CA GLN A 189 -20.91 -9.34 -12.15
C GLN A 189 -20.82 -9.13 -10.63
N ILE A 190 -21.29 -7.98 -10.09
CA ILE A 190 -21.29 -7.74 -8.63
C ILE A 190 -22.18 -8.74 -7.91
N ILE A 191 -23.39 -9.00 -8.45
CA ILE A 191 -24.36 -9.92 -7.84
C ILE A 191 -23.82 -11.34 -7.80
N SER A 192 -23.09 -11.75 -8.85
CA SER A 192 -22.50 -13.10 -8.99
C SER A 192 -21.23 -13.29 -8.15
N LEU A 193 -20.62 -12.21 -7.61
CA LEU A 193 -19.43 -12.33 -6.77
C LEU A 193 -19.76 -13.02 -5.45
N GLU A 194 -19.07 -14.13 -5.17
CA GLU A 194 -19.19 -14.87 -3.89
C GLU A 194 -18.83 -13.99 -2.67
N LYS A 195 -17.81 -13.15 -2.81
CA LYS A 195 -17.30 -12.24 -1.77
C LYS A 195 -17.53 -10.78 -2.14
N SER A 196 -18.75 -10.42 -2.55
CA SER A 196 -19.11 -9.03 -2.77
C SER A 196 -19.32 -8.29 -1.45
N ASN A 197 -19.02 -6.98 -1.44
CA ASN A 197 -19.45 -6.11 -0.35
C ASN A 197 -21.00 -6.12 -0.30
N PRO A 198 -21.63 -6.47 0.84
CA PRO A 198 -23.09 -6.64 0.92
C PRO A 198 -23.87 -5.37 0.55
N ASN A 199 -23.36 -4.19 0.94
CA ASN A 199 -24.03 -2.91 0.63
C ASN A 199 -23.94 -2.59 -0.87
N ILE A 200 -22.78 -2.83 -1.50
CA ILE A 200 -22.60 -2.64 -2.94
C ILE A 200 -23.46 -3.62 -3.74
N LYS A 201 -23.56 -4.87 -3.28
CA LYS A 201 -24.44 -5.88 -3.91
C LYS A 201 -25.90 -5.45 -3.84
N LEU A 202 -26.38 -5.05 -2.67
CA LEU A 202 -27.75 -4.55 -2.48
C LEU A 202 -28.03 -3.35 -3.35
N GLU A 203 -27.08 -2.42 -3.46
CA GLU A 203 -27.27 -1.24 -4.29
C GLU A 203 -27.29 -1.58 -5.78
N ALA A 204 -26.47 -2.52 -6.25
CA ALA A 204 -26.50 -3.04 -7.62
C ALA A 204 -27.85 -3.68 -7.95
N GLU A 205 -28.42 -4.49 -7.04
CA GLU A 205 -29.76 -5.08 -7.19
C GLU A 205 -30.84 -4.01 -7.32
N LYS A 206 -30.82 -2.97 -6.46
CA LYS A 206 -31.75 -1.84 -6.52
C LYS A 206 -31.63 -1.06 -7.84
N ARG A 207 -30.41 -0.83 -8.33
CA ARG A 207 -30.16 -0.12 -9.59
C ARG A 207 -30.71 -0.89 -10.77
N ILE A 208 -30.53 -2.22 -10.80
CA ILE A 208 -31.11 -3.06 -11.87
C ILE A 208 -32.63 -2.97 -11.84
N LEU A 209 -33.27 -3.15 -10.68
CA LEU A 209 -34.72 -3.14 -10.57
C LEU A 209 -35.37 -1.79 -10.90
N ARG A 210 -34.71 -0.68 -10.52
CA ARG A 210 -35.25 0.66 -10.70
C ARG A 210 -35.01 1.21 -12.11
N ASP A 211 -33.80 1.03 -12.65
CA ASP A 211 -33.32 1.81 -13.78
C ASP A 211 -33.07 0.96 -15.06
N LEU A 212 -32.98 -0.37 -14.94
CA LEU A 212 -32.57 -1.27 -16.00
C LEU A 212 -33.52 -2.46 -16.25
N SER A 213 -34.54 -2.67 -15.41
CA SER A 213 -35.62 -3.62 -15.69
C SER A 213 -36.59 -2.97 -16.67
N GLU A 214 -36.69 -3.51 -17.89
CA GLU A 214 -37.77 -3.19 -18.84
C GLU A 214 -39.08 -3.85 -18.41
#